data_55232daccb82e2d81a8150b06ab80726
#
_entry.id   55232daccb82e2d81a8150b06ab80726
#
_cell.length_a   1.000
_cell.length_b   1.000
_cell.length_c   1.000
_cell.angle_alpha   90.00
_cell.angle_beta   90.00
_cell.angle_gamma   90.00
#
_symmetry.space_group_name_H-M   'P 1'
#
loop_
_entity.id
_entity.type
_entity.pdbx_description
1 polymer ?
#
loop_
_entity_poly.entity_id
_entity_poly.type
_entity_poly.pdbx_seq_one_letter_code
_entity_poly.pdbx_strand_id
1 'polypeptide(L)'
;MIHVLAFITAKPGMRDAVLEIFRANMPAVHAEAGCIEYVPVIDAEGAGGTPFGPDTFVVVEKWESAAALKAHAAAPHMAAYAARTREMIESRVIRVLSPAA
;
A
#
# COMPACT_ATOMS: atom_id res chain seq x y z
N MET A 1 -10.92 8.83 -11.93
CA MET A 1 -10.46 7.79 -10.99
C MET A 1 -8.95 7.61 -11.09
N ILE A 2 -8.30 7.48 -9.95
CA ILE A 2 -6.85 7.25 -9.88
C ILE A 2 -6.62 5.84 -9.36
N HIS A 3 -5.73 5.09 -10.00
CA HIS A 3 -5.25 3.79 -9.54
C HIS A 3 -3.83 3.96 -8.99
N VAL A 4 -3.53 3.26 -7.91
CA VAL A 4 -2.19 3.27 -7.34
C VAL A 4 -1.72 1.84 -7.10
N LEU A 5 -0.47 1.59 -7.44
CA LEU A 5 0.23 0.38 -7.05
C LEU A 5 1.45 0.80 -6.23
N ALA A 6 1.47 0.40 -4.97
CA ALA A 6 2.60 0.66 -4.09
C ALA A 6 3.34 -0.66 -3.84
N PHE A 7 4.58 -0.72 -4.29
CA PHE A 7 5.43 -1.90 -4.14
C PHE A 7 6.31 -1.70 -2.91
N ILE A 8 6.05 -2.48 -1.88
CA ILE A 8 6.71 -2.33 -0.59
C ILE A 8 7.57 -3.56 -0.32
N THR A 9 8.87 -3.38 -0.19
CA THR A 9 9.78 -4.45 0.19
C THR A 9 10.26 -4.20 1.61
N ALA A 10 9.94 -5.12 2.51
CA ALA A 10 10.41 -5.08 3.88
C ALA A 10 11.83 -5.65 3.97
N LYS A 11 12.52 -5.32 5.03
CA LYS A 11 13.79 -5.99 5.37
C LYS A 11 13.52 -7.49 5.55
N PRO A 12 14.52 -8.36 5.31
CA PRO A 12 14.33 -9.80 5.35
C PRO A 12 13.59 -10.28 6.59
N GLY A 13 12.50 -11.03 6.38
CA GLY A 13 11.68 -11.61 7.44
C GLY A 13 10.71 -10.64 8.12
N MET A 14 10.63 -9.38 7.70
CA MET A 14 9.83 -8.36 8.39
C MET A 14 8.47 -8.06 7.72
N ARG A 15 8.17 -8.70 6.59
CA ARG A 15 6.92 -8.40 5.87
C ARG A 15 5.67 -8.59 6.74
N ASP A 16 5.59 -9.67 7.51
CA ASP A 16 4.42 -9.94 8.32
C ASP A 16 4.25 -8.90 9.45
N ALA A 17 5.36 -8.44 10.04
CA ALA A 17 5.31 -7.37 11.03
C ALA A 17 4.81 -6.05 10.43
N VAL A 18 5.26 -5.71 9.22
CA VAL A 18 4.78 -4.52 8.50
C VAL A 18 3.29 -4.67 8.16
N LEU A 19 2.88 -5.85 7.66
CA LEU A 19 1.48 -6.10 7.31
C LEU A 19 0.56 -6.01 8.52
N GLU A 20 1.00 -6.41 9.70
CA GLU A 20 0.21 -6.27 10.92
C GLU A 20 -0.07 -4.79 11.23
N ILE A 21 0.95 -3.94 11.14
CA ILE A 21 0.80 -2.49 11.33
C ILE A 21 -0.07 -1.89 10.22
N PHE A 22 0.12 -2.34 8.98
CA PHE A 22 -0.69 -1.92 7.84
C PHE A 22 -2.18 -2.22 8.06
N ARG A 23 -2.51 -3.46 8.47
CA ARG A 23 -3.90 -3.86 8.72
C ARG A 23 -4.56 -3.02 9.80
N ALA A 24 -3.82 -2.67 10.85
CA ALA A 24 -4.33 -1.83 11.91
C ALA A 24 -4.68 -0.42 11.41
N ASN A 25 -4.02 0.06 10.37
CA ASN A 25 -4.25 1.38 9.77
C ASN A 25 -5.36 1.37 8.69
N MET A 26 -5.72 0.21 8.15
CA MET A 26 -6.68 0.12 7.05
C MET A 26 -8.03 0.77 7.35
N PRO A 27 -8.65 0.59 8.54
CA PRO A 27 -9.94 1.25 8.81
C PRO A 27 -9.88 2.77 8.67
N ALA A 28 -8.80 3.40 9.13
CA ALA A 28 -8.63 4.84 9.01
C ALA A 28 -8.52 5.28 7.55
N VAL A 29 -7.82 4.49 6.72
CA VAL A 29 -7.70 4.77 5.29
C VAL A 29 -9.04 4.57 4.58
N HIS A 30 -9.75 3.49 4.87
CA HIS A 30 -11.04 3.21 4.25
C HIS A 30 -12.08 4.30 4.59
N ALA A 31 -11.93 4.98 5.72
CA ALA A 31 -12.81 6.09 6.12
C ALA A 31 -12.47 7.41 5.45
N GLU A 32 -11.34 7.49 4.74
CA GLU A 32 -10.96 8.72 4.03
C GLU A 32 -11.91 9.02 2.88
N ALA A 33 -12.21 10.30 2.69
CA ALA A 33 -13.05 10.73 1.57
C ALA A 33 -12.38 10.36 0.24
N GLY A 34 -13.13 9.70 -0.66
CA GLY A 34 -12.63 9.32 -1.97
C GLY A 34 -11.84 8.02 -2.02
N CYS A 35 -11.68 7.32 -0.90
CA CYS A 35 -11.07 5.99 -0.90
C CYS A 35 -12.07 4.96 -1.45
N ILE A 36 -11.74 4.36 -2.59
CA ILE A 36 -12.59 3.34 -3.23
C ILE A 36 -12.06 1.94 -2.90
N GLU A 37 -10.74 1.76 -2.98
CA GLU A 37 -10.08 0.50 -2.70
C GLU A 37 -8.73 0.75 -2.06
N TYR A 38 -8.37 -0.04 -1.07
CA TYR A 38 -7.08 0.03 -0.41
C TYR A 38 -6.82 -1.33 0.23
N VAL A 39 -6.03 -2.19 -0.45
CA VAL A 39 -5.83 -3.57 -0.04
C VAL A 39 -4.39 -4.01 -0.27
N PRO A 40 -3.75 -4.67 0.73
CA PRO A 40 -2.45 -5.28 0.53
C PRO A 40 -2.60 -6.65 -0.13
N VAL A 41 -1.74 -6.95 -1.09
CA VAL A 41 -1.71 -8.25 -1.77
C VAL A 41 -0.28 -8.79 -1.79
N ILE A 42 -0.16 -10.09 -1.84
CA ILE A 42 1.12 -10.79 -1.94
C ILE A 42 1.07 -11.77 -3.10
N ASP A 43 2.20 -12.39 -3.43
CA ASP A 43 2.24 -13.39 -4.49
C ASP A 43 1.17 -14.45 -4.28
N ALA A 44 0.45 -14.80 -5.36
CA ALA A 44 -0.53 -15.87 -5.34
C ALA A 44 0.18 -17.21 -5.58
N GLU A 45 0.20 -18.04 -4.56
CA GLU A 45 0.85 -19.35 -4.66
C GLU A 45 0.17 -20.23 -5.69
N GLY A 46 0.95 -20.81 -6.58
CA GLY A 46 0.46 -21.75 -7.58
C GLY A 46 -0.28 -21.13 -8.76
N ALA A 47 -0.38 -19.81 -8.83
CA ALA A 47 -1.12 -19.13 -9.90
C ALA A 47 -0.26 -18.76 -11.11
N GLY A 48 1.05 -18.98 -11.04
CA GLY A 48 1.97 -18.60 -12.11
C GLY A 48 2.47 -17.15 -11.99
N GLY A 49 3.12 -16.69 -13.06
CA GLY A 49 3.72 -15.36 -13.07
C GLY A 49 5.08 -15.33 -12.40
N THR A 50 5.68 -14.15 -12.39
CA THR A 50 6.98 -13.91 -11.73
C THR A 50 6.74 -13.36 -10.32
N PRO A 51 7.15 -14.10 -9.28
CA PRO A 51 6.89 -13.66 -7.91
C PRO A 51 7.78 -12.49 -7.50
N PHE A 52 7.28 -11.67 -6.58
CA PHE A 52 8.09 -10.66 -5.90
C PHE A 52 8.98 -11.27 -4.82
N GLY A 53 8.53 -12.36 -4.20
CA GLY A 53 9.23 -13.01 -3.11
C GLY A 53 8.60 -12.76 -1.74
N PRO A 54 9.20 -13.33 -0.68
CA PRO A 54 8.58 -13.38 0.65
C PRO A 54 8.60 -12.04 1.41
N ASP A 55 9.38 -11.06 0.98
CA ASP A 55 9.54 -9.81 1.71
C ASP A 55 8.80 -8.63 1.07
N THR A 56 8.08 -8.87 -0.02
CA THR A 56 7.36 -7.82 -0.75
C THR A 56 5.86 -8.01 -0.63
N PHE A 57 5.14 -6.90 -0.51
CA PHE A 57 3.70 -6.85 -0.74
C PHE A 57 3.37 -5.64 -1.61
N VAL A 58 2.22 -5.69 -2.25
CA VAL A 58 1.76 -4.61 -3.12
C VAL A 58 0.46 -4.06 -2.55
N VAL A 59 0.34 -2.75 -2.46
CA VAL A 59 -0.92 -2.12 -2.09
C VAL A 59 -1.64 -1.74 -3.37
N VAL A 60 -2.82 -2.28 -3.56
CA VAL A 60 -3.69 -1.95 -4.69
C VAL A 60 -4.68 -0.91 -4.20
N GLU A 61 -4.67 0.27 -4.85
CA GLU A 61 -5.49 1.39 -4.40
C GLU A 61 -6.29 1.98 -5.54
N LYS A 62 -7.48 2.48 -5.21
CA LYS A 62 -8.29 3.30 -6.09
C LYS A 62 -8.81 4.50 -5.33
N TRP A 63 -8.69 5.67 -5.93
CA TRP A 63 -9.12 6.94 -5.36
C TRP A 63 -10.02 7.67 -6.35
N GLU A 64 -11.02 8.36 -5.83
CA GLU A 64 -11.97 9.12 -6.64
C GLU A 64 -11.28 10.17 -7.52
N SER A 65 -10.21 10.78 -7.00
CA SER A 65 -9.52 11.89 -7.66
C SER A 65 -8.07 12.01 -7.19
N ALA A 66 -7.29 12.78 -7.91
CA ALA A 66 -5.92 13.12 -7.50
C ALA A 66 -5.93 13.91 -6.18
N ALA A 67 -6.95 14.74 -5.95
CA ALA A 67 -7.08 15.49 -4.69
C ALA A 67 -7.28 14.57 -3.49
N ALA A 68 -8.11 13.52 -3.65
CA ALA A 68 -8.31 12.52 -2.60
C ALA A 68 -7.02 11.75 -2.28
N LEU A 69 -6.26 11.37 -3.30
CA LEU A 69 -4.96 10.72 -3.12
C LEU A 69 -3.97 11.64 -2.39
N LYS A 70 -3.94 12.90 -2.76
CA LYS A 70 -3.05 13.90 -2.12
C LYS A 70 -3.41 14.06 -0.64
N ALA A 71 -4.70 14.15 -0.32
CA ALA A 71 -5.17 14.22 1.06
C ALA A 71 -4.77 12.98 1.86
N HIS A 72 -4.89 11.80 1.26
CA HIS A 72 -4.43 10.54 1.86
C HIS A 72 -2.94 10.60 2.23
N ALA A 73 -2.10 11.02 1.30
CA ALA A 73 -0.65 11.08 1.53
C ALA A 73 -0.28 12.06 2.66
N ALA A 74 -1.11 13.07 2.91
CA ALA A 74 -0.89 14.07 3.96
C ALA A 74 -1.60 13.74 5.28
N ALA A 75 -2.35 12.64 5.36
CA ALA A 75 -3.14 12.30 6.55
C ALA A 75 -2.25 11.98 7.76
N PRO A 76 -2.63 12.42 8.97
CA PRO A 76 -1.85 12.13 10.19
C PRO A 76 -1.65 10.64 10.44
N HIS A 77 -2.65 9.80 10.18
CA HIS A 77 -2.52 8.35 10.37
C HIS A 77 -1.52 7.74 9.39
N MET A 78 -1.31 8.32 8.21
CA MET A 78 -0.27 7.87 7.29
C MET A 78 1.12 8.25 7.78
N ALA A 79 1.27 9.43 8.36
CA ALA A 79 2.54 9.84 8.98
C ALA A 79 2.89 8.93 10.16
N ALA A 80 1.92 8.57 10.99
CA ALA A 80 2.11 7.66 12.12
C ALA A 80 2.50 6.25 11.63
N TYR A 81 1.82 5.75 10.60
CA TYR A 81 2.14 4.47 9.97
C TYR A 81 3.58 4.46 9.43
N ALA A 82 3.96 5.50 8.71
CA ALA A 82 5.31 5.64 8.16
C ALA A 82 6.37 5.64 9.26
N ALA A 83 6.13 6.35 10.35
CA ALA A 83 7.06 6.40 11.48
C ALA A 83 7.24 5.02 12.14
N ARG A 84 6.14 4.26 12.28
CA ARG A 84 6.18 2.92 12.89
C ARG A 84 6.86 1.88 12.03
N THR A 85 6.85 2.02 10.70
CA THR A 85 7.38 1.02 9.77
C THR A 85 8.73 1.38 9.18
N ARG A 86 9.22 2.60 9.40
CA ARG A 86 10.45 3.11 8.78
C ARG A 86 11.64 2.16 8.89
N GLU A 87 11.88 1.62 10.08
CA GLU A 87 13.01 0.74 10.33
C GLU A 87 12.85 -0.67 9.74
N MET A 88 11.63 -1.00 9.29
CA MET A 88 11.28 -2.32 8.75
C MET A 88 11.26 -2.35 7.24
N ILE A 89 11.26 -1.20 6.58
CA ILE A 89 11.12 -1.09 5.12
C ILE A 89 12.49 -0.92 4.48
N GLU A 90 12.75 -1.73 3.45
CA GLU A 90 13.95 -1.63 2.63
C GLU A 90 13.75 -0.71 1.44
N SER A 91 12.61 -0.83 0.75
CA SER A 91 12.31 0.01 -0.40
C SER A 91 10.82 0.20 -0.63
N ARG A 92 10.47 1.32 -1.25
CA ARG A 92 9.11 1.68 -1.66
C ARG A 92 9.15 2.23 -3.07
N VAL A 93 8.25 1.73 -3.92
CA VAL A 93 8.02 2.31 -5.25
C VAL A 93 6.52 2.52 -5.41
N ILE A 94 6.10 3.74 -5.67
CA ILE A 94 4.70 4.09 -5.83
C ILE A 94 4.44 4.47 -7.28
N ARG A 95 3.49 3.78 -7.91
CA ARG A 95 3.05 4.08 -9.28
C ARG A 95 1.64 4.64 -9.23
N VAL A 96 1.46 5.82 -9.77
CA VAL A 96 0.16 6.49 -9.86
C VAL A 96 -0.30 6.43 -11.30
N LEU A 97 -1.47 5.86 -11.51
CA LEU A 97 -1.95 5.46 -12.83
C LEU A 97 -3.36 6.00 -13.06
N SER A 98 -3.68 6.21 -14.32
CA SER A 98 -5.06 6.52 -14.72
C SER A 98 -5.53 5.49 -15.75
N PRO A 99 -6.86 5.27 -15.87
CA PRO A 99 -7.37 4.37 -16.89
C PRO A 99 -6.92 4.79 -18.29
N ALA A 100 -6.51 3.82 -19.09
CA ALA A 100 -6.09 4.07 -20.48
C ALA A 100 -7.22 3.90 -21.48
N ALA A 101 -8.37 3.41 -21.02
CA ALA A 101 -9.54 3.16 -21.86
C ALA A 101 -10.82 3.63 -21.18
#